data_4031f1863adfe65b27645766edb257bc
#
_entry.id   4031f1863adfe65b27645766edb257bc
#
_cell.length_a   1.000
_cell.length_b   1.000
_cell.length_c   1.000
_cell.angle_alpha   90.00
_cell.angle_beta   90.00
_cell.angle_gamma   90.00
#
_symmetry.space_group_name_H-M   'P 1'
#
loop_
_entity.id
_entity.type
_entity.pdbx_description
1 polymer ?
#
loop_
_entity_poly.entity_id
_entity_poly.type
_entity_poly.pdbx_seq_one_letter_code
_entity_poly.pdbx_strand_id
1 'polypeptide(L)'
;MKKEIQFSLVYRDMWQSSGKYVPRKDQLARIAPVIIDMGCFDRVETNGGASEQVNLLYGENPNQAVRTFTKPFNEVGIKTHMLDRGLNALRMNPVPADVRQLMYKVKHAQGVDITRIFCGLNDPRNIIPSIKWAKEAGMTAQATMCITFSPVHTVEYYVNLAEELIANGAQEICLKDMAGIGRPTMLGEIVAAIKAQHLDIIIQYHGHTGPGFSVASMLEVAKAGADVLDVAMEPLSWGMVHPDVITIQAMLKQAGFLVKDINMKAYMEARNLSQEFIDDFLGYWIDPRNSKMTSLLVGCGLPGGMMGSLMADLKGMHAAINANLAKRGEKTLSEDELLVELFQEVQRVWPMLGTPCLVTPFSQYVKNAALMNLFSKSMGEKPFSRMDPAMWGMILGKSGRLPGTLAPEIIELAKEKNMEFYTGDPQALYPNELPKYIAEMEQLGWDRGQDDEELFEFAMHEKQYREYKSGLAKEQFNQDLIERMRKAGKPIPESLLPKQPEISEDDELAAVAMALHMAQKQALAPAATLPVIRSTAWKRFNPYKV
;
A
#
# COMPACT_ATOMS: atom_id res chain seq x y z
N MET A 1 -6.86 -24.28 -31.55
CA MET A 1 -5.70 -24.44 -30.63
C MET A 1 -6.19 -24.13 -29.21
N LYS A 2 -5.67 -24.81 -28.19
CA LYS A 2 -5.96 -24.46 -26.80
C LYS A 2 -5.34 -23.10 -26.53
N LYS A 3 -6.08 -22.20 -25.82
CA LYS A 3 -5.55 -20.90 -25.44
C LYS A 3 -4.50 -21.06 -24.33
N GLU A 4 -3.36 -20.36 -24.47
CA GLU A 4 -2.35 -20.24 -23.42
C GLU A 4 -2.72 -19.12 -22.46
N ILE A 5 -2.54 -19.37 -21.16
CA ILE A 5 -2.68 -18.38 -20.09
C ILE A 5 -1.32 -18.20 -19.41
N GLN A 6 -0.88 -16.96 -19.31
CA GLN A 6 0.35 -16.58 -18.63
C GLN A 6 0.09 -16.30 -17.15
N PHE A 7 1.08 -16.57 -16.30
CA PHE A 7 1.05 -16.21 -14.90
C PHE A 7 1.95 -15.02 -14.59
N SER A 8 1.41 -14.12 -13.79
CA SER A 8 2.15 -13.00 -13.19
C SER A 8 2.19 -13.17 -11.67
N LEU A 9 3.40 -13.29 -11.10
CA LEU A 9 3.57 -13.33 -9.65
C LEU A 9 3.45 -11.91 -9.07
N VAL A 10 2.47 -11.68 -8.22
CA VAL A 10 2.30 -10.37 -7.54
C VAL A 10 3.19 -10.26 -6.30
N TYR A 11 4.52 -10.44 -6.47
CA TYR A 11 5.45 -10.57 -5.36
C TYR A 11 5.42 -9.36 -4.41
N ARG A 12 5.44 -8.14 -4.94
CA ARG A 12 5.32 -6.93 -4.13
C ARG A 12 3.98 -6.87 -3.39
N ASP A 13 2.86 -7.16 -4.11
CA ASP A 13 1.51 -7.00 -3.56
C ASP A 13 1.19 -8.05 -2.50
N MET A 14 1.68 -9.28 -2.65
CA MET A 14 1.44 -10.34 -1.65
C MET A 14 1.99 -9.98 -0.27
N TRP A 15 3.15 -9.30 -0.21
CA TRP A 15 3.70 -8.79 1.05
C TRP A 15 2.89 -7.62 1.60
N GLN A 16 2.55 -6.64 0.75
CA GLN A 16 1.77 -5.47 1.17
C GLN A 16 0.34 -5.82 1.59
N SER A 17 -0.27 -6.83 1.00
CA SER A 17 -1.61 -7.30 1.36
C SER A 17 -1.62 -8.16 2.62
N SER A 18 -0.52 -8.82 2.95
CA SER A 18 -0.34 -9.58 4.20
C SER A 18 0.00 -8.67 5.37
N GLY A 19 0.80 -7.61 5.11
CA GLY A 19 1.27 -6.67 6.12
C GLY A 19 1.56 -5.30 5.51
N LYS A 20 2.46 -4.56 6.13
CA LYS A 20 2.89 -3.25 5.65
C LYS A 20 4.19 -3.32 4.86
N TYR A 21 5.07 -4.24 5.27
CA TYR A 21 6.47 -4.26 4.89
C TYR A 21 6.74 -5.30 3.80
N VAL A 22 7.74 -5.04 2.97
CA VAL A 22 8.23 -5.92 1.90
C VAL A 22 9.65 -6.40 2.24
N PRO A 23 10.16 -7.48 1.62
CA PRO A 23 11.52 -7.97 1.87
C PRO A 23 12.60 -6.92 1.61
N ARG A 24 13.68 -6.97 2.37
CA ARG A 24 14.88 -6.16 2.17
C ARG A 24 15.61 -6.54 0.88
N LYS A 25 16.51 -5.66 0.44
CA LYS A 25 17.33 -5.87 -0.75
C LYS A 25 18.08 -7.22 -0.77
N ASP A 26 18.68 -7.60 0.36
CA ASP A 26 19.38 -8.88 0.50
C ASP A 26 18.45 -10.09 0.36
N GLN A 27 17.26 -10.01 0.91
CA GLN A 27 16.21 -11.03 0.79
C GLN A 27 15.67 -11.12 -0.65
N LEU A 28 15.49 -9.96 -1.32
CA LEU A 28 15.10 -9.90 -2.73
C LEU A 28 16.16 -10.55 -3.66
N ALA A 29 17.45 -10.32 -3.39
CA ALA A 29 18.54 -10.96 -4.13
C ALA A 29 18.55 -12.49 -4.00
N ARG A 30 18.16 -13.01 -2.84
CA ARG A 30 18.13 -14.47 -2.57
C ARG A 30 16.91 -15.15 -3.21
N ILE A 31 15.77 -14.50 -3.25
CA ILE A 31 14.53 -15.12 -3.72
C ILE A 31 14.38 -15.07 -5.24
N ALA A 32 14.92 -14.05 -5.93
CA ALA A 32 14.72 -13.86 -7.36
C ALA A 32 15.15 -15.08 -8.20
N PRO A 33 16.34 -15.68 -8.04
CA PRO A 33 16.72 -16.86 -8.80
C PRO A 33 15.81 -18.06 -8.54
N VAL A 34 15.31 -18.23 -7.33
CA VAL A 34 14.41 -19.34 -6.99
C VAL A 34 13.03 -19.17 -7.64
N ILE A 35 12.53 -17.93 -7.71
CA ILE A 35 11.29 -17.62 -8.46
C ILE A 35 11.48 -17.93 -9.96
N ILE A 36 12.63 -17.59 -10.53
CA ILE A 36 12.98 -17.92 -11.92
C ILE A 36 12.97 -19.44 -12.14
N ASP A 37 13.59 -20.19 -11.22
CA ASP A 37 13.67 -21.66 -11.29
C ASP A 37 12.31 -22.34 -11.15
N MET A 38 11.28 -21.66 -10.62
CA MET A 38 9.89 -22.18 -10.65
C MET A 38 9.38 -22.38 -12.08
N GLY A 39 9.89 -21.63 -13.06
CA GLY A 39 9.66 -21.81 -14.49
C GLY A 39 8.25 -21.49 -15.00
N CYS A 40 7.35 -21.08 -14.14
CA CYS A 40 5.92 -20.90 -14.46
C CYS A 40 5.50 -19.44 -14.68
N PHE A 41 6.30 -18.46 -14.28
CA PHE A 41 5.95 -17.06 -14.40
C PHE A 41 6.47 -16.41 -15.67
N ASP A 42 5.62 -15.63 -16.32
CA ASP A 42 5.98 -14.78 -17.46
C ASP A 42 6.21 -13.34 -17.02
N ARG A 43 5.64 -12.99 -15.84
CA ARG A 43 5.72 -11.65 -15.25
C ARG A 43 5.90 -11.73 -13.73
N VAL A 44 6.56 -10.71 -13.18
CA VAL A 44 6.71 -10.53 -11.72
C VAL A 44 6.48 -9.07 -11.36
N GLU A 45 5.60 -8.81 -10.39
CA GLU A 45 5.43 -7.49 -9.81
C GLU A 45 6.55 -7.23 -8.81
N THR A 46 7.44 -6.32 -9.16
CA THR A 46 8.69 -6.10 -8.42
C THR A 46 8.63 -4.94 -7.44
N ASN A 47 7.89 -3.88 -7.76
CA ASN A 47 7.91 -2.63 -7.01
C ASN A 47 6.64 -1.80 -7.23
N GLY A 48 6.67 -0.53 -6.81
CA GLY A 48 5.54 0.37 -6.84
C GLY A 48 4.67 0.29 -5.57
N GLY A 49 3.50 0.88 -5.62
CA GLY A 49 2.66 0.96 -4.42
C GLY A 49 3.34 1.76 -3.31
N ALA A 50 3.76 1.10 -2.23
CA ALA A 50 4.48 1.69 -1.11
C ALA A 50 5.85 1.04 -0.86
N SER A 51 6.37 0.23 -1.80
CA SER A 51 7.62 -0.52 -1.59
C SER A 51 8.82 0.38 -1.39
N GLU A 52 8.99 1.43 -2.19
CA GLU A 52 10.09 2.38 -2.06
C GLU A 52 10.05 3.13 -0.72
N GLN A 53 8.85 3.52 -0.27
CA GLN A 53 8.68 4.11 1.06
C GLN A 53 9.12 3.16 2.17
N VAL A 54 8.85 1.87 2.02
CA VAL A 54 9.26 0.84 2.99
C VAL A 54 10.78 0.67 3.01
N ASN A 55 11.45 0.65 1.85
CA ASN A 55 12.91 0.63 1.80
C ASN A 55 13.52 1.83 2.54
N LEU A 56 13.00 3.04 2.31
CA LEU A 56 13.44 4.23 3.04
C LEU A 56 13.27 4.09 4.56
N LEU A 57 12.15 3.48 5.03
CA LEU A 57 11.93 3.22 6.46
C LEU A 57 12.95 2.23 7.04
N TYR A 58 13.43 1.25 6.26
CA TYR A 58 14.52 0.36 6.69
C TYR A 58 15.89 1.05 6.77
N GLY A 59 16.01 2.25 6.18
CA GLY A 59 17.29 2.87 5.92
C GLY A 59 18.03 2.22 4.75
N GLU A 60 17.30 1.64 3.78
CA GLU A 60 17.82 1.09 2.53
C GLU A 60 17.54 2.04 1.35
N ASN A 61 18.44 2.03 0.38
CA ASN A 61 18.23 2.75 -0.88
C ASN A 61 17.23 2.00 -1.75
N PRO A 62 16.05 2.58 -2.05
CA PRO A 62 15.01 1.91 -2.84
C PRO A 62 15.46 1.65 -4.29
N ASN A 63 16.28 2.52 -4.87
CA ASN A 63 16.79 2.37 -6.23
C ASN A 63 17.64 1.11 -6.36
N GLN A 64 18.50 0.85 -5.38
CA GLN A 64 19.29 -0.39 -5.33
C GLN A 64 18.41 -1.63 -5.12
N ALA A 65 17.36 -1.54 -4.30
CA ALA A 65 16.45 -2.65 -4.09
C ALA A 65 15.70 -3.02 -5.38
N VAL A 66 15.17 -2.04 -6.10
CA VAL A 66 14.49 -2.26 -7.39
C VAL A 66 15.46 -2.88 -8.41
N ARG A 67 16.64 -2.30 -8.63
CA ARG A 67 17.64 -2.85 -9.57
C ARG A 67 18.07 -4.27 -9.22
N THR A 68 18.25 -4.57 -7.92
CA THR A 68 18.63 -5.90 -7.44
C THR A 68 17.55 -6.94 -7.77
N PHE A 69 16.29 -6.56 -7.69
CA PHE A 69 15.20 -7.49 -7.89
C PHE A 69 14.77 -7.62 -9.36
N THR A 70 14.81 -6.54 -10.15
CA THR A 70 14.41 -6.57 -11.58
C THR A 70 15.45 -7.27 -12.47
N LYS A 71 16.73 -7.03 -12.22
CA LYS A 71 17.84 -7.49 -13.07
C LYS A 71 17.80 -8.99 -13.40
N PRO A 72 17.69 -9.92 -12.41
CA PRO A 72 17.68 -11.37 -12.69
C PRO A 72 16.53 -11.79 -13.62
N PHE A 73 15.34 -11.19 -13.46
CA PHE A 73 14.18 -11.50 -14.30
C PHE A 73 14.39 -11.03 -15.75
N ASN A 74 14.93 -9.82 -15.93
CA ASN A 74 15.18 -9.27 -17.25
C ASN A 74 16.23 -10.09 -18.02
N GLU A 75 17.26 -10.60 -17.34
CA GLU A 75 18.31 -11.44 -17.94
C GLU A 75 17.76 -12.74 -18.54
N VAL A 76 16.62 -13.23 -18.05
CA VAL A 76 15.95 -14.45 -18.55
C VAL A 76 14.66 -14.16 -19.32
N GLY A 77 14.34 -12.89 -19.57
CA GLY A 77 13.19 -12.47 -20.38
C GLY A 77 11.84 -12.52 -19.64
N ILE A 78 11.81 -12.70 -18.31
CA ILE A 78 10.61 -12.54 -17.51
C ILE A 78 10.33 -11.05 -17.34
N LYS A 79 9.10 -10.61 -17.68
CA LYS A 79 8.72 -9.21 -17.62
C LYS A 79 8.49 -8.74 -16.19
N THR A 80 9.07 -7.61 -15.83
CA THR A 80 8.87 -6.97 -14.54
C THR A 80 7.81 -5.90 -14.64
N HIS A 81 7.01 -5.72 -13.57
CA HIS A 81 6.03 -4.66 -13.55
C HIS A 81 5.91 -3.98 -12.18
N MET A 82 5.45 -2.73 -12.22
CA MET A 82 5.22 -1.90 -11.04
C MET A 82 3.78 -1.43 -10.94
N LEU A 83 3.33 -1.10 -9.73
CA LEU A 83 2.04 -0.47 -9.48
C LEU A 83 2.18 1.05 -9.39
N ASP A 84 1.38 1.77 -10.18
CA ASP A 84 1.32 3.22 -10.30
C ASP A 84 -0.12 3.73 -10.09
N ARG A 85 -0.29 4.74 -9.24
CA ARG A 85 -1.61 5.33 -8.90
C ARG A 85 -1.98 6.53 -9.79
N GLY A 86 -1.55 6.54 -11.05
CA GLY A 86 -1.86 7.62 -11.98
C GLY A 86 -1.50 9.00 -11.44
N LEU A 87 -2.47 9.91 -11.25
CA LEU A 87 -2.22 11.26 -10.71
C LEU A 87 -1.40 11.27 -9.41
N ASN A 88 -1.53 10.23 -8.59
CA ASN A 88 -0.85 10.12 -7.30
C ASN A 88 0.50 9.40 -7.40
N ALA A 89 0.85 8.80 -8.54
CA ALA A 89 2.07 8.01 -8.75
C ALA A 89 2.31 7.01 -7.59
N LEU A 90 3.36 7.18 -6.79
CA LEU A 90 3.67 6.32 -5.64
C LEU A 90 3.19 6.91 -4.29
N ARG A 91 2.58 8.11 -4.31
CA ARG A 91 2.04 8.77 -3.10
C ARG A 91 0.56 8.45 -2.86
N MET A 92 0.06 8.92 -1.73
CA MET A 92 -1.38 8.94 -1.39
C MET A 92 -2.07 10.20 -1.93
N ASN A 93 -1.31 11.26 -2.21
CA ASN A 93 -1.76 12.55 -2.71
C ASN A 93 -1.26 12.78 -4.13
N PRO A 94 -1.91 13.65 -4.93
CA PRO A 94 -1.47 14.01 -6.26
C PRO A 94 -0.01 14.47 -6.34
N VAL A 95 0.63 14.19 -7.46
CA VAL A 95 2.05 14.45 -7.71
C VAL A 95 2.20 15.38 -8.93
N PRO A 96 3.13 16.36 -8.90
CA PRO A 96 3.45 17.21 -10.04
C PRO A 96 3.79 16.42 -11.31
N ALA A 97 3.45 16.98 -12.46
CA ALA A 97 3.63 16.29 -13.75
C ALA A 97 5.08 15.94 -14.06
N ASP A 98 6.03 16.85 -13.76
CA ASP A 98 7.45 16.64 -13.98
C ASP A 98 8.01 15.49 -13.13
N VAL A 99 7.58 15.37 -11.87
CA VAL A 99 7.97 14.26 -10.98
C VAL A 99 7.40 12.93 -11.48
N ARG A 100 6.15 12.91 -11.98
CA ARG A 100 5.54 11.72 -12.61
C ARG A 100 6.30 11.30 -13.87
N GLN A 101 6.67 12.25 -14.73
CA GLN A 101 7.48 11.97 -15.94
C GLN A 101 8.85 11.39 -15.58
N LEU A 102 9.51 11.94 -14.57
CA LEU A 102 10.79 11.43 -14.09
C LEU A 102 10.66 9.99 -13.55
N MET A 103 9.56 9.66 -12.85
CA MET A 103 9.30 8.30 -12.36
C MET A 103 9.42 7.26 -13.46
N TYR A 104 8.77 7.45 -14.60
CA TYR A 104 8.79 6.45 -15.68
C TYR A 104 10.21 6.25 -16.26
N LYS A 105 10.96 7.34 -16.44
CA LYS A 105 12.35 7.28 -16.91
C LYS A 105 13.24 6.51 -15.94
N VAL A 106 13.16 6.85 -14.65
CA VAL A 106 13.94 6.20 -13.60
C VAL A 106 13.59 4.71 -13.50
N LYS A 107 12.29 4.39 -13.44
CA LYS A 107 11.85 2.99 -13.25
C LYS A 107 12.17 2.13 -14.47
N HIS A 108 12.07 2.66 -15.69
CA HIS A 108 12.54 1.96 -16.89
C HIS A 108 14.05 1.70 -16.85
N ALA A 109 14.86 2.71 -16.50
CA ALA A 109 16.31 2.57 -16.34
C ALA A 109 16.70 1.57 -15.22
N GLN A 110 15.81 1.35 -14.25
CA GLN A 110 15.96 0.35 -13.20
C GLN A 110 15.51 -1.06 -13.63
N GLY A 111 15.07 -1.25 -14.88
CA GLY A 111 14.67 -2.53 -15.45
C GLY A 111 13.21 -2.88 -15.25
N VAL A 112 12.32 -1.90 -15.04
CA VAL A 112 10.87 -2.14 -15.01
C VAL A 112 10.29 -2.06 -16.41
N ASP A 113 9.72 -3.17 -16.90
CA ASP A 113 9.17 -3.28 -18.27
C ASP A 113 7.78 -2.69 -18.40
N ILE A 114 6.90 -2.91 -17.40
CA ILE A 114 5.47 -2.61 -17.47
C ILE A 114 5.09 -1.71 -16.30
N THR A 115 4.37 -0.64 -16.56
CA THR A 115 3.71 0.14 -15.49
C THR A 115 2.23 -0.14 -15.49
N ARG A 116 1.70 -0.59 -14.35
CA ARG A 116 0.28 -0.82 -14.09
C ARG A 116 -0.32 0.45 -13.52
N ILE A 117 -0.98 1.24 -14.37
CA ILE A 117 -1.47 2.58 -14.07
C ILE A 117 -2.94 2.51 -13.68
N PHE A 118 -3.29 2.86 -12.45
CA PHE A 118 -4.69 2.92 -12.02
C PHE A 118 -5.10 4.29 -11.47
N CYS A 119 -6.37 4.56 -11.52
CA CYS A 119 -7.00 5.67 -10.80
C CYS A 119 -8.21 5.14 -10.03
N GLY A 120 -8.26 5.36 -8.73
CA GLY A 120 -9.37 4.86 -7.89
C GLY A 120 -10.72 5.55 -8.18
N LEU A 121 -10.74 6.59 -9.01
CA LEU A 121 -11.97 7.18 -9.56
C LEU A 121 -12.30 6.65 -10.96
N ASN A 122 -11.44 5.82 -11.54
CA ASN A 122 -11.49 5.42 -12.94
C ASN A 122 -11.62 6.62 -13.91
N ASP A 123 -11.03 7.77 -13.54
CA ASP A 123 -11.00 8.95 -14.38
C ASP A 123 -9.87 8.87 -15.41
N PRO A 124 -10.16 8.77 -16.71
CA PRO A 124 -9.13 8.66 -17.76
C PRO A 124 -8.14 9.82 -17.77
N ARG A 125 -8.56 11.03 -17.36
CA ARG A 125 -7.69 12.22 -17.29
C ARG A 125 -6.49 12.01 -16.36
N ASN A 126 -6.63 11.16 -15.34
CA ASN A 126 -5.56 10.80 -14.40
C ASN A 126 -4.63 9.70 -14.95
N ILE A 127 -5.10 8.91 -15.92
CA ILE A 127 -4.41 7.73 -16.48
C ILE A 127 -3.72 8.07 -17.80
N ILE A 128 -4.39 8.78 -18.70
CA ILE A 128 -3.92 9.08 -20.07
C ILE A 128 -2.55 9.77 -20.09
N PRO A 129 -2.25 10.80 -19.27
CA PRO A 129 -0.91 11.38 -19.24
C PRO A 129 0.17 10.35 -18.85
N SER A 130 -0.12 9.46 -17.91
CA SER A 130 0.77 8.36 -17.52
C SER A 130 1.02 7.38 -18.64
N ILE A 131 0.00 7.01 -19.43
CA ILE A 131 0.15 6.15 -20.63
C ILE A 131 1.17 6.77 -21.60
N LYS A 132 1.02 8.05 -21.89
CA LYS A 132 1.93 8.78 -22.79
C LYS A 132 3.36 8.76 -22.25
N TRP A 133 3.57 9.18 -21.00
CA TRP A 133 4.90 9.28 -20.41
C TRP A 133 5.60 7.93 -20.20
N ALA A 134 4.85 6.89 -19.87
CA ALA A 134 5.37 5.53 -19.78
C ALA A 134 5.89 5.05 -21.14
N LYS A 135 5.14 5.26 -22.22
CA LYS A 135 5.55 4.90 -23.59
C LYS A 135 6.76 5.71 -24.04
N GLU A 136 6.80 7.01 -23.76
CA GLU A 136 7.95 7.88 -24.04
C GLU A 136 9.22 7.42 -23.31
N ALA A 137 9.08 6.85 -22.12
CA ALA A 137 10.18 6.27 -21.35
C ALA A 137 10.60 4.87 -21.83
N GLY A 138 9.84 4.23 -22.73
CA GLY A 138 10.11 2.88 -23.22
C GLY A 138 9.41 1.75 -22.46
N MET A 139 8.52 2.08 -21.50
CA MET A 139 7.74 1.10 -20.76
C MET A 139 6.46 0.70 -21.50
N THR A 140 5.98 -0.51 -21.24
CA THR A 140 4.63 -0.91 -21.63
C THR A 140 3.62 -0.26 -20.68
N ALA A 141 2.68 0.50 -21.24
CA ALA A 141 1.60 1.14 -20.49
C ALA A 141 0.41 0.18 -20.34
N GLN A 142 0.27 -0.41 -19.17
CA GLN A 142 -0.90 -1.22 -18.78
C GLN A 142 -1.91 -0.32 -18.07
N ALA A 143 -2.96 0.09 -18.79
CA ALA A 143 -4.03 0.88 -18.20
C ALA A 143 -4.98 0.00 -17.39
N THR A 144 -5.35 0.47 -16.20
CA THR A 144 -6.01 -0.37 -15.21
C THR A 144 -7.37 0.20 -14.81
N MET A 145 -8.38 -0.65 -14.90
CA MET A 145 -9.73 -0.36 -14.44
C MET A 145 -9.91 -0.92 -13.03
N CYS A 146 -10.20 -0.05 -12.06
CA CYS A 146 -10.53 -0.47 -10.71
C CYS A 146 -11.92 -1.09 -10.71
N ILE A 147 -12.00 -2.37 -10.35
CA ILE A 147 -13.25 -3.12 -10.32
C ILE A 147 -13.97 -2.91 -8.99
N THR A 148 -15.26 -2.64 -9.08
CA THR A 148 -16.20 -2.68 -7.95
C THR A 148 -17.57 -3.09 -8.46
N PHE A 149 -18.52 -3.28 -7.56
CA PHE A 149 -19.88 -3.71 -7.89
C PHE A 149 -20.90 -2.70 -7.35
N SER A 150 -21.56 -1.97 -8.24
CA SER A 150 -22.60 -1.00 -7.91
C SER A 150 -23.52 -0.75 -9.12
N PRO A 151 -24.65 -0.07 -8.97
CA PRO A 151 -25.49 0.31 -10.11
C PRO A 151 -24.80 1.20 -11.16
N VAL A 152 -23.73 1.91 -10.79
CA VAL A 152 -22.92 2.75 -11.69
C VAL A 152 -21.92 1.91 -12.48
N HIS A 153 -21.30 0.94 -11.82
CA HIS A 153 -20.21 0.14 -12.37
C HIS A 153 -20.75 -1.10 -13.11
N THR A 154 -21.32 -0.87 -14.29
CA THR A 154 -21.89 -1.89 -15.18
C THR A 154 -20.84 -2.42 -16.15
N VAL A 155 -21.17 -3.49 -16.88
CA VAL A 155 -20.33 -3.99 -18.00
C VAL A 155 -20.07 -2.88 -19.01
N GLU A 156 -21.11 -2.16 -19.42
CA GLU A 156 -21.02 -1.04 -20.37
C GLU A 156 -20.08 0.06 -19.85
N TYR A 157 -20.16 0.42 -18.58
CA TYR A 157 -19.25 1.39 -17.95
C TYR A 157 -17.79 0.99 -18.15
N TYR A 158 -17.44 -0.28 -17.86
CA TYR A 158 -16.08 -0.77 -17.99
C TYR A 158 -15.62 -0.91 -19.44
N VAL A 159 -16.50 -1.32 -20.34
CA VAL A 159 -16.18 -1.40 -21.78
C VAL A 159 -15.89 -0.01 -22.32
N ASN A 160 -16.73 0.99 -22.04
CA ASN A 160 -16.52 2.38 -22.47
C ASN A 160 -15.20 2.95 -21.90
N LEU A 161 -14.89 2.65 -20.64
CA LEU A 161 -13.61 3.05 -20.04
C LEU A 161 -12.42 2.39 -20.77
N ALA A 162 -12.50 1.10 -21.06
CA ALA A 162 -11.43 0.39 -21.79
C ALA A 162 -11.23 1.00 -23.19
N GLU A 163 -12.32 1.26 -23.93
CA GLU A 163 -12.28 1.91 -25.25
C GLU A 163 -11.55 3.26 -25.20
N GLU A 164 -11.90 4.12 -24.23
CA GLU A 164 -11.24 5.41 -24.05
C GLU A 164 -9.74 5.26 -23.76
N LEU A 165 -9.35 4.32 -22.90
CA LEU A 165 -7.95 4.08 -22.55
C LEU A 165 -7.15 3.49 -23.73
N ILE A 166 -7.74 2.57 -24.48
CA ILE A 166 -7.10 1.96 -25.68
C ILE A 166 -6.94 3.02 -26.77
N ALA A 167 -7.98 3.81 -27.04
CA ALA A 167 -7.92 4.91 -28.01
C ALA A 167 -6.84 5.94 -27.68
N ASN A 168 -6.49 6.09 -26.39
CA ASN A 168 -5.42 6.97 -25.93
C ASN A 168 -4.06 6.25 -25.74
N GLY A 169 -3.93 5.06 -26.31
CA GLY A 169 -2.65 4.37 -26.52
C GLY A 169 -2.26 3.41 -25.41
N ALA A 170 -3.19 2.96 -24.56
CA ALA A 170 -2.93 1.83 -23.67
C ALA A 170 -2.54 0.59 -24.48
N GLN A 171 -1.46 -0.07 -24.09
CA GLN A 171 -0.95 -1.27 -24.76
C GLN A 171 -1.53 -2.55 -24.16
N GLU A 172 -1.96 -2.48 -22.91
CA GLU A 172 -2.61 -3.56 -22.17
C GLU A 172 -3.70 -2.99 -21.28
N ILE A 173 -4.70 -3.82 -20.97
CA ILE A 173 -5.76 -3.52 -19.99
C ILE A 173 -5.64 -4.47 -18.80
N CYS A 174 -5.72 -3.92 -17.58
CA CYS A 174 -5.83 -4.71 -16.36
C CYS A 174 -7.19 -4.50 -15.69
N LEU A 175 -7.90 -5.60 -15.41
CA LEU A 175 -9.05 -5.57 -14.52
C LEU A 175 -8.54 -5.79 -13.09
N LYS A 176 -8.59 -4.74 -12.25
CA LYS A 176 -8.04 -4.75 -10.89
C LYS A 176 -9.16 -4.81 -9.85
N ASP A 177 -9.41 -6.01 -9.35
CA ASP A 177 -10.38 -6.30 -8.29
C ASP A 177 -9.68 -6.37 -6.92
N MET A 178 -9.36 -5.19 -6.38
CA MET A 178 -8.59 -5.06 -5.13
C MET A 178 -9.38 -5.54 -3.90
N ALA A 179 -10.70 -5.45 -3.93
CA ALA A 179 -11.56 -5.95 -2.86
C ALA A 179 -11.98 -7.41 -3.04
N GLY A 180 -11.75 -7.99 -4.22
CA GLY A 180 -12.18 -9.35 -4.57
C GLY A 180 -13.70 -9.49 -4.69
N ILE A 181 -14.41 -8.40 -4.98
CA ILE A 181 -15.90 -8.33 -5.02
C ILE A 181 -16.48 -8.32 -6.42
N GLY A 182 -15.66 -8.27 -7.45
CA GLY A 182 -16.11 -8.41 -8.84
C GLY A 182 -16.88 -9.72 -9.01
N ARG A 183 -18.07 -9.64 -9.60
CA ARG A 183 -18.88 -10.84 -9.84
C ARG A 183 -18.28 -11.62 -11.01
N PRO A 184 -18.02 -12.94 -10.86
CA PRO A 184 -17.30 -13.71 -11.87
C PRO A 184 -17.90 -13.59 -13.28
N THR A 185 -19.23 -13.70 -13.41
CA THR A 185 -19.93 -13.58 -14.69
C THR A 185 -19.74 -12.19 -15.31
N MET A 186 -19.92 -11.13 -14.52
CA MET A 186 -19.72 -9.75 -14.97
C MET A 186 -18.29 -9.51 -15.46
N LEU A 187 -17.29 -10.03 -14.76
CA LEU A 187 -15.88 -9.92 -15.17
C LEU A 187 -15.63 -10.64 -16.49
N GLY A 188 -16.21 -11.83 -16.68
CA GLY A 188 -16.17 -12.55 -17.96
C GLY A 188 -16.84 -11.75 -19.08
N GLU A 189 -18.01 -11.15 -18.84
CA GLU A 189 -18.71 -10.31 -19.82
C GLU A 189 -17.89 -9.08 -20.22
N ILE A 190 -17.23 -8.41 -19.27
CA ILE A 190 -16.34 -7.27 -19.55
C ILE A 190 -15.19 -7.72 -20.47
N VAL A 191 -14.50 -8.82 -20.12
CA VAL A 191 -13.39 -9.34 -20.94
C VAL A 191 -13.85 -9.74 -22.32
N ALA A 192 -14.96 -10.45 -22.44
CA ALA A 192 -15.51 -10.88 -23.74
C ALA A 192 -15.86 -9.69 -24.63
N ALA A 193 -16.48 -8.64 -24.06
CA ALA A 193 -16.88 -7.45 -24.79
C ALA A 193 -15.67 -6.65 -25.31
N ILE A 194 -14.62 -6.49 -24.49
CA ILE A 194 -13.35 -5.84 -24.90
C ILE A 194 -12.66 -6.68 -25.99
N LYS A 195 -12.55 -7.99 -25.81
CA LYS A 195 -11.92 -8.87 -26.80
C LYS A 195 -12.66 -8.94 -28.13
N ALA A 196 -13.99 -8.76 -28.13
CA ALA A 196 -14.77 -8.71 -29.36
C ALA A 196 -14.41 -7.52 -30.24
N GLN A 197 -13.95 -6.42 -29.69
CA GLN A 197 -13.54 -5.19 -30.39
C GLN A 197 -12.03 -5.09 -30.57
N HIS A 198 -11.26 -5.61 -29.63
CA HIS A 198 -9.79 -5.54 -29.56
C HIS A 198 -9.20 -6.92 -29.28
N LEU A 199 -9.21 -7.79 -30.29
CA LEU A 199 -8.76 -9.18 -30.14
C LEU A 199 -7.31 -9.30 -29.63
N ASP A 200 -6.43 -8.41 -30.11
CA ASP A 200 -5.00 -8.44 -29.84
C ASP A 200 -4.59 -7.72 -28.56
N ILE A 201 -5.49 -6.95 -27.91
CA ILE A 201 -5.17 -6.28 -26.66
C ILE A 201 -4.93 -7.30 -25.55
N ILE A 202 -3.81 -7.20 -24.85
CA ILE A 202 -3.54 -8.07 -23.70
C ILE A 202 -4.43 -7.65 -22.54
N ILE A 203 -5.17 -8.62 -22.00
CA ILE A 203 -6.00 -8.43 -20.80
C ILE A 203 -5.41 -9.23 -19.65
N GLN A 204 -5.06 -8.51 -18.57
CA GLN A 204 -4.59 -9.10 -17.32
C GLN A 204 -5.66 -8.96 -16.23
N TYR A 205 -5.89 -10.01 -15.46
CA TYR A 205 -6.80 -9.97 -14.32
C TYR A 205 -6.01 -10.04 -13.00
N HIS A 206 -6.27 -9.06 -12.14
CA HIS A 206 -5.74 -8.93 -10.79
C HIS A 206 -6.89 -9.00 -9.80
N GLY A 207 -7.03 -10.08 -9.07
CA GLY A 207 -8.16 -10.27 -8.15
C GLY A 207 -7.74 -10.87 -6.81
N HIS A 208 -8.01 -10.12 -5.73
CA HIS A 208 -7.78 -10.58 -4.37
C HIS A 208 -8.79 -11.65 -3.94
N THR A 209 -8.37 -12.57 -3.08
CA THR A 209 -9.26 -13.65 -2.59
C THR A 209 -10.34 -13.16 -1.64
N GLY A 210 -10.01 -12.25 -0.73
CA GLY A 210 -10.92 -11.58 0.20
C GLY A 210 -12.22 -12.32 0.53
N PRO A 211 -13.33 -12.05 -0.20
CA PRO A 211 -14.63 -12.67 0.02
C PRO A 211 -14.79 -14.07 -0.64
N GLY A 212 -13.82 -14.53 -1.45
CA GLY A 212 -13.81 -15.87 -2.00
C GLY A 212 -14.20 -16.02 -3.48
N PHE A 213 -14.43 -14.93 -4.23
CA PHE A 213 -14.83 -15.02 -5.65
C PHE A 213 -13.66 -15.25 -6.62
N SER A 214 -12.44 -14.94 -6.24
CA SER A 214 -11.29 -14.81 -7.14
C SER A 214 -11.00 -16.03 -8.00
N VAL A 215 -11.11 -17.25 -7.45
CA VAL A 215 -10.87 -18.49 -8.23
C VAL A 215 -11.91 -18.64 -9.34
N ALA A 216 -13.18 -18.41 -9.04
CA ALA A 216 -14.25 -18.43 -10.03
C ALA A 216 -14.07 -17.29 -11.05
N SER A 217 -13.70 -16.11 -10.60
CA SER A 217 -13.41 -14.96 -11.46
C SER A 217 -12.28 -15.24 -12.43
N MET A 218 -11.17 -15.85 -11.95
CA MET A 218 -10.04 -16.24 -12.82
C MET A 218 -10.45 -17.23 -13.91
N LEU A 219 -11.31 -18.20 -13.58
CA LEU A 219 -11.83 -19.12 -14.57
C LEU A 219 -12.71 -18.43 -15.61
N GLU A 220 -13.63 -17.57 -15.17
CA GLU A 220 -14.55 -16.87 -16.08
C GLU A 220 -13.82 -15.87 -17.00
N VAL A 221 -12.87 -15.09 -16.48
CA VAL A 221 -12.08 -14.18 -17.33
C VAL A 221 -11.17 -14.94 -18.30
N ALA A 222 -10.60 -16.09 -17.90
CA ALA A 222 -9.80 -16.94 -18.79
C ALA A 222 -10.66 -17.50 -19.94
N LYS A 223 -11.86 -18.01 -19.65
CA LYS A 223 -12.83 -18.47 -20.66
C LYS A 223 -13.24 -17.36 -21.62
N ALA A 224 -13.38 -16.14 -21.10
CA ALA A 224 -13.78 -14.96 -21.86
C ALA A 224 -12.64 -14.39 -22.73
N GLY A 225 -11.41 -14.82 -22.53
CA GLY A 225 -10.29 -14.42 -23.37
C GLY A 225 -9.18 -13.61 -22.69
N ALA A 226 -9.14 -13.49 -21.36
CA ALA A 226 -8.00 -12.92 -20.66
C ALA A 226 -6.70 -13.68 -20.98
N ASP A 227 -5.58 -12.99 -20.95
CA ASP A 227 -4.28 -13.51 -21.37
C ASP A 227 -3.36 -13.81 -20.18
N VAL A 228 -3.44 -12.98 -19.13
CA VAL A 228 -2.55 -13.05 -17.96
C VAL A 228 -3.37 -13.04 -16.68
N LEU A 229 -3.01 -13.90 -15.73
CA LEU A 229 -3.62 -13.95 -14.40
C LEU A 229 -2.59 -13.66 -13.32
N ASP A 230 -2.93 -12.76 -12.41
CA ASP A 230 -2.14 -12.46 -11.23
C ASP A 230 -2.35 -13.52 -10.15
N VAL A 231 -1.26 -14.13 -9.69
CA VAL A 231 -1.27 -15.19 -8.68
C VAL A 231 -0.23 -14.92 -7.60
N ALA A 232 -0.40 -15.55 -6.46
CA ALA A 232 0.55 -15.54 -5.36
C ALA A 232 1.15 -16.92 -5.11
N MET A 233 1.96 -17.05 -4.09
CA MET A 233 2.55 -18.30 -3.61
C MET A 233 2.54 -18.38 -2.08
N GLU A 234 2.50 -19.59 -1.53
CA GLU A 234 2.65 -19.78 -0.10
C GLU A 234 4.02 -19.23 0.41
N PRO A 235 4.07 -18.77 1.67
CA PRO A 235 3.02 -18.80 2.69
C PRO A 235 2.08 -17.58 2.66
N LEU A 236 2.17 -16.71 1.64
CA LEU A 236 1.44 -15.45 1.53
C LEU A 236 0.31 -15.46 0.49
N SER A 237 -0.09 -16.64 -0.01
CA SER A 237 -1.29 -16.80 -0.84
C SER A 237 -2.57 -16.85 0.01
N TRP A 238 -3.73 -16.65 -0.63
CA TRP A 238 -5.07 -16.70 -0.02
C TRP A 238 -5.38 -15.51 0.92
N GLY A 239 -6.34 -15.66 1.79
CA GLY A 239 -6.78 -14.61 2.70
C GLY A 239 -7.12 -13.31 1.98
N MET A 240 -6.42 -12.24 2.29
CA MET A 240 -6.56 -10.93 1.64
C MET A 240 -5.60 -10.74 0.45
N VAL A 241 -4.85 -11.77 0.10
CA VAL A 241 -3.89 -11.76 -1.01
C VAL A 241 -4.55 -12.36 -2.27
N HIS A 242 -3.79 -13.00 -3.14
CA HIS A 242 -4.26 -13.64 -4.36
C HIS A 242 -4.32 -15.17 -4.21
N PRO A 243 -5.03 -15.86 -5.10
CA PRO A 243 -5.00 -17.32 -5.15
C PRO A 243 -3.58 -17.84 -5.40
N ASP A 244 -3.32 -19.04 -4.89
CA ASP A 244 -2.05 -19.71 -5.11
C ASP A 244 -1.92 -20.23 -6.54
N VAL A 245 -0.74 -20.08 -7.11
CA VAL A 245 -0.42 -20.49 -8.48
C VAL A 245 -0.69 -21.99 -8.73
N ILE A 246 -0.44 -22.85 -7.74
CA ILE A 246 -0.68 -24.31 -7.86
C ILE A 246 -2.16 -24.59 -8.12
N THR A 247 -3.02 -23.96 -7.32
CA THR A 247 -4.49 -24.15 -7.44
C THR A 247 -4.99 -23.63 -8.80
N ILE A 248 -4.53 -22.44 -9.21
CA ILE A 248 -4.97 -21.84 -10.47
C ILE A 248 -4.45 -22.64 -11.66
N GLN A 249 -3.20 -23.12 -11.61
CA GLN A 249 -2.66 -24.00 -12.66
C GLN A 249 -3.50 -25.27 -12.80
N ALA A 250 -3.80 -25.95 -11.68
CA ALA A 250 -4.58 -27.19 -11.71
C ALA A 250 -5.98 -26.97 -12.29
N MET A 251 -6.66 -25.88 -11.89
CA MET A 251 -7.97 -25.49 -12.40
C MET A 251 -7.93 -25.22 -13.91
N LEU A 252 -6.95 -24.43 -14.39
CA LEU A 252 -6.85 -24.07 -15.80
C LEU A 252 -6.51 -25.28 -16.68
N LYS A 253 -5.60 -26.16 -16.26
CA LYS A 253 -5.30 -27.41 -16.96
C LYS A 253 -6.54 -28.28 -17.09
N GLN A 254 -7.32 -28.45 -16.02
CA GLN A 254 -8.57 -29.20 -16.04
C GLN A 254 -9.61 -28.53 -16.96
N ALA A 255 -9.65 -27.20 -17.02
CA ALA A 255 -10.53 -26.47 -17.93
C ALA A 255 -10.03 -26.47 -19.40
N GLY A 256 -8.88 -27.06 -19.69
CA GLY A 256 -8.37 -27.27 -21.05
C GLY A 256 -7.46 -26.16 -21.55
N PHE A 257 -7.02 -25.23 -20.73
CA PHE A 257 -6.03 -24.22 -21.09
C PHE A 257 -4.60 -24.78 -21.09
N LEU A 258 -3.71 -24.12 -21.83
CA LEU A 258 -2.27 -24.33 -21.74
C LEU A 258 -1.71 -23.38 -20.71
N VAL A 259 -0.95 -23.90 -19.75
CA VAL A 259 -0.22 -23.14 -18.73
C VAL A 259 1.12 -23.82 -18.50
N LYS A 260 2.14 -23.04 -18.18
CA LYS A 260 3.49 -23.56 -17.88
C LYS A 260 3.46 -24.49 -16.65
N ASP A 261 4.35 -25.47 -16.64
CA ASP A 261 4.54 -26.35 -15.48
C ASP A 261 5.29 -25.64 -14.37
N ILE A 262 4.96 -26.02 -13.13
CA ILE A 262 5.63 -25.48 -11.93
C ILE A 262 6.72 -26.47 -11.51
N ASN A 263 7.97 -25.99 -11.40
CA ASN A 263 9.01 -26.74 -10.71
C ASN A 263 8.70 -26.75 -9.19
N MET A 264 8.10 -27.83 -8.72
CA MET A 264 7.68 -27.96 -7.31
C MET A 264 8.84 -27.92 -6.32
N LYS A 265 10.07 -28.30 -6.71
CA LYS A 265 11.25 -28.18 -5.84
C LYS A 265 11.57 -26.71 -5.60
N ALA A 266 11.63 -25.91 -6.66
CA ALA A 266 11.86 -24.48 -6.57
C ALA A 266 10.70 -23.75 -5.85
N TYR A 267 9.44 -24.17 -6.07
CA TYR A 267 8.30 -23.65 -5.32
C TYR A 267 8.46 -23.85 -3.80
N MET A 268 8.85 -25.06 -3.37
CA MET A 268 9.07 -25.35 -1.94
C MET A 268 10.26 -24.55 -1.37
N GLU A 269 11.30 -24.33 -2.16
CA GLU A 269 12.42 -23.50 -1.78
C GLU A 269 12.01 -22.03 -1.62
N ALA A 270 11.27 -21.46 -2.59
CA ALA A 270 10.73 -20.10 -2.52
C ALA A 270 9.80 -19.90 -1.31
N ARG A 271 8.94 -20.91 -1.03
CA ARG A 271 8.08 -20.94 0.16
C ARG A 271 8.89 -20.90 1.45
N ASN A 272 9.93 -21.72 1.54
CA ASN A 272 10.79 -21.80 2.74
C ASN A 272 11.58 -20.49 2.95
N LEU A 273 12.13 -19.90 1.87
CA LEU A 273 12.78 -18.60 1.95
C LEU A 273 11.81 -17.50 2.39
N SER A 274 10.60 -17.49 1.85
CA SER A 274 9.57 -16.52 2.27
C SER A 274 9.21 -16.69 3.75
N GLN A 275 9.13 -17.94 4.24
CA GLN A 275 8.91 -18.20 5.66
C GLN A 275 10.10 -17.73 6.51
N GLU A 276 11.33 -17.96 6.05
CA GLU A 276 12.53 -17.44 6.72
C GLU A 276 12.48 -15.90 6.85
N PHE A 277 12.05 -15.19 5.80
CA PHE A 277 11.91 -13.72 5.83
C PHE A 277 10.82 -13.26 6.81
N ILE A 278 9.74 -14.03 6.93
CA ILE A 278 8.71 -13.80 7.94
C ILE A 278 9.29 -13.99 9.35
N ASP A 279 10.01 -15.08 9.57
CA ASP A 279 10.58 -15.43 10.88
C ASP A 279 11.72 -14.49 11.29
N ASP A 280 12.47 -13.92 10.33
CA ASP A 280 13.53 -12.94 10.58
C ASP A 280 12.95 -11.67 11.22
N PHE A 281 12.04 -10.98 10.52
CA PHE A 281 11.43 -9.76 11.07
C PHE A 281 10.08 -9.39 10.48
N LEU A 282 9.77 -9.79 9.24
CA LEU A 282 8.55 -9.33 8.55
C LEU A 282 7.27 -9.78 9.25
N GLY A 283 7.30 -10.91 9.93
CA GLY A 283 6.16 -11.44 10.69
C GLY A 283 5.64 -10.51 11.78
N TYR A 284 6.48 -9.63 12.31
CA TYR A 284 6.04 -8.64 13.32
C TYR A 284 5.08 -7.58 12.76
N TRP A 285 5.00 -7.44 11.44
CA TRP A 285 4.10 -6.50 10.75
C TRP A 285 2.99 -7.19 9.95
N ILE A 286 3.02 -8.52 9.83
CA ILE A 286 1.93 -9.29 9.22
C ILE A 286 0.76 -9.35 10.22
N ASP A 287 -0.42 -8.92 9.76
CA ASP A 287 -1.64 -9.08 10.55
C ASP A 287 -2.21 -10.49 10.31
N PRO A 288 -2.31 -11.36 11.34
CA PRO A 288 -2.84 -12.71 11.17
C PRO A 288 -4.27 -12.76 10.61
N ARG A 289 -5.03 -11.67 10.73
CA ARG A 289 -6.38 -11.57 10.14
C ARG A 289 -6.33 -11.52 8.62
N ASN A 290 -5.25 -11.01 8.04
CA ASN A 290 -5.09 -10.92 6.58
C ASN A 290 -4.87 -12.29 5.92
N SER A 291 -4.54 -13.34 6.68
CA SER A 291 -4.49 -14.73 6.18
C SER A 291 -5.87 -15.38 6.06
N LYS A 292 -6.94 -14.70 6.52
CA LYS A 292 -8.30 -15.26 6.53
C LYS A 292 -9.18 -14.56 5.51
N MET A 293 -9.95 -15.33 4.77
CA MET A 293 -11.03 -14.81 3.94
C MET A 293 -12.22 -14.40 4.81
N THR A 294 -12.98 -13.41 4.38
CA THR A 294 -14.22 -13.00 5.02
C THR A 294 -15.27 -12.56 4.01
N SER A 295 -16.41 -13.23 4.02
CA SER A 295 -17.56 -12.91 3.17
C SER A 295 -18.23 -11.57 3.50
N LEU A 296 -17.92 -10.97 4.66
CA LEU A 296 -18.44 -9.64 5.03
C LEU A 296 -18.00 -8.54 4.06
N LEU A 297 -16.87 -8.74 3.35
CA LEU A 297 -16.41 -7.81 2.33
C LEU A 297 -17.38 -7.66 1.15
N VAL A 298 -18.20 -8.67 0.86
CA VAL A 298 -19.22 -8.61 -0.20
C VAL A 298 -20.18 -7.44 -0.01
N GLY A 299 -20.53 -7.14 1.25
CA GLY A 299 -21.48 -6.08 1.57
C GLY A 299 -20.87 -4.68 1.59
N CYS A 300 -19.64 -4.53 2.10
CA CYS A 300 -19.03 -3.20 2.26
C CYS A 300 -18.10 -2.80 1.12
N GLY A 301 -17.63 -3.75 0.30
CA GLY A 301 -16.74 -3.50 -0.84
C GLY A 301 -15.36 -2.92 -0.49
N LEU A 302 -14.98 -2.90 0.78
CA LEU A 302 -13.69 -2.40 1.23
C LEU A 302 -12.58 -3.40 0.92
N PRO A 303 -11.34 -2.94 0.60
CA PRO A 303 -10.20 -3.82 0.41
C PRO A 303 -9.91 -4.64 1.67
N GLY A 304 -9.65 -5.93 1.50
CA GLY A 304 -9.40 -6.84 2.61
C GLY A 304 -8.23 -6.43 3.51
N GLY A 305 -7.15 -5.92 2.94
CA GLY A 305 -6.00 -5.40 3.69
C GLY A 305 -6.33 -4.22 4.64
N MET A 306 -7.49 -3.57 4.47
CA MET A 306 -7.95 -2.52 5.39
C MET A 306 -8.67 -3.07 6.63
N MET A 307 -9.08 -4.35 6.65
CA MET A 307 -9.84 -4.90 7.78
C MET A 307 -9.09 -4.79 9.10
N GLY A 308 -7.77 -4.98 9.10
CA GLY A 308 -6.93 -4.80 10.29
C GLY A 308 -7.02 -3.39 10.87
N SER A 309 -6.84 -2.37 10.02
CA SER A 309 -6.94 -0.96 10.44
C SER A 309 -8.36 -0.58 10.83
N LEU A 310 -9.36 -1.08 10.10
CA LEU A 310 -10.78 -0.84 10.42
C LEU A 310 -11.12 -1.34 11.82
N MET A 311 -10.72 -2.57 12.16
CA MET A 311 -10.98 -3.15 13.48
C MET A 311 -10.21 -2.43 14.60
N ALA A 312 -9.01 -1.92 14.31
CA ALA A 312 -8.26 -1.12 15.28
C ALA A 312 -8.93 0.24 15.54
N ASP A 313 -9.36 0.93 14.46
CA ASP A 313 -10.07 2.21 14.56
C ASP A 313 -11.40 2.04 15.30
N LEU A 314 -12.16 0.97 14.97
CA LEU A 314 -13.42 0.64 15.63
C LEU A 314 -13.24 0.44 17.15
N LYS A 315 -12.24 -0.36 17.53
CA LYS A 315 -11.88 -0.60 18.94
C LYS A 315 -11.51 0.69 19.67
N GLY A 316 -10.71 1.55 19.01
CA GLY A 316 -10.33 2.86 19.56
C GLY A 316 -11.53 3.79 19.81
N MET A 317 -12.57 3.72 18.97
CA MET A 317 -13.76 4.57 19.06
C MET A 317 -14.89 3.97 19.89
N HIS A 318 -14.92 2.66 20.09
CA HIS A 318 -16.01 1.93 20.76
C HIS A 318 -16.34 2.50 22.16
N ALA A 319 -15.30 2.70 22.98
CA ALA A 319 -15.49 3.25 24.33
C ALA A 319 -16.06 4.68 24.30
N ALA A 320 -15.60 5.51 23.38
CA ALA A 320 -16.06 6.90 23.25
C ALA A 320 -17.51 6.97 22.74
N ILE A 321 -17.86 6.16 21.73
CA ILE A 321 -19.22 6.05 21.21
C ILE A 321 -20.18 5.60 22.32
N ASN A 322 -19.85 4.54 23.04
CA ASN A 322 -20.69 4.04 24.13
C ASN A 322 -20.83 5.01 25.29
N ALA A 323 -19.77 5.75 25.62
CA ALA A 323 -19.87 6.81 26.64
C ALA A 323 -20.84 7.93 26.22
N ASN A 324 -20.86 8.29 24.92
CA ASN A 324 -21.80 9.28 24.39
C ASN A 324 -23.25 8.75 24.40
N LEU A 325 -23.46 7.51 23.92
CA LEU A 325 -24.79 6.87 23.94
C LEU A 325 -25.35 6.78 25.37
N ALA A 326 -24.53 6.35 26.33
CA ALA A 326 -24.94 6.27 27.75
C ALA A 326 -25.32 7.64 28.35
N LYS A 327 -24.59 8.72 28.02
CA LYS A 327 -24.93 10.09 28.42
C LYS A 327 -26.30 10.54 27.89
N ARG A 328 -26.72 9.99 26.76
CA ARG A 328 -28.02 10.29 26.13
C ARG A 328 -29.14 9.33 26.56
N GLY A 329 -28.83 8.36 27.42
CA GLY A 329 -29.77 7.31 27.80
C GLY A 329 -30.08 6.30 26.71
N GLU A 330 -29.24 6.21 25.69
CA GLU A 330 -29.36 5.25 24.59
C GLU A 330 -28.62 3.95 24.89
N LYS A 331 -29.06 2.85 24.28
CA LYS A 331 -28.43 1.54 24.44
C LYS A 331 -26.98 1.58 23.92
N THR A 332 -26.04 1.09 24.71
CA THR A 332 -24.65 0.86 24.29
C THR A 332 -24.57 -0.33 23.34
N LEU A 333 -23.57 -0.31 22.46
CA LEU A 333 -23.34 -1.32 21.42
C LEU A 333 -22.16 -2.22 21.81
N SER A 334 -22.24 -3.51 21.51
CA SER A 334 -21.08 -4.40 21.48
C SER A 334 -20.15 -4.05 20.32
N GLU A 335 -18.92 -4.61 20.30
CA GLU A 335 -18.01 -4.44 19.16
C GLU A 335 -18.63 -4.97 17.85
N ASP A 336 -19.34 -6.11 17.92
CA ASP A 336 -20.00 -6.71 16.75
C ASP A 336 -21.20 -5.88 16.28
N GLU A 337 -22.02 -5.36 17.18
CA GLU A 337 -23.12 -4.45 16.82
C GLU A 337 -22.59 -3.17 16.19
N LEU A 338 -21.50 -2.60 16.72
CA LEU A 338 -20.87 -1.41 16.13
C LEU A 338 -20.26 -1.70 14.75
N LEU A 339 -19.71 -2.90 14.54
CA LEU A 339 -19.20 -3.32 13.21
C LEU A 339 -20.34 -3.42 12.18
N VAL A 340 -21.49 -3.95 12.57
CA VAL A 340 -22.69 -4.00 11.71
C VAL A 340 -23.16 -2.59 11.35
N GLU A 341 -23.28 -1.69 12.34
CA GLU A 341 -23.63 -0.27 12.13
C GLU A 341 -22.63 0.41 11.18
N LEU A 342 -21.34 0.12 11.32
CA LEU A 342 -20.30 0.67 10.44
C LEU A 342 -20.46 0.20 9.00
N PHE A 343 -20.70 -1.08 8.76
CA PHE A 343 -20.91 -1.59 7.41
C PHE A 343 -22.18 -1.01 6.76
N GLN A 344 -23.25 -0.86 7.53
CA GLN A 344 -24.46 -0.21 7.06
C GLN A 344 -24.20 1.27 6.71
N GLU A 345 -23.42 1.96 7.55
CA GLU A 345 -23.08 3.35 7.29
C GLU A 345 -22.14 3.50 6.08
N VAL A 346 -21.17 2.58 5.86
CA VAL A 346 -20.36 2.54 4.63
C VAL A 346 -21.25 2.37 3.39
N GLN A 347 -22.21 1.43 3.43
CA GLN A 347 -23.16 1.22 2.33
C GLN A 347 -24.02 2.45 2.04
N ARG A 348 -24.38 3.22 3.07
CA ARG A 348 -25.15 4.46 2.95
C ARG A 348 -24.31 5.62 2.40
N VAL A 349 -23.09 5.79 2.95
CA VAL A 349 -22.21 6.93 2.62
C VAL A 349 -21.60 6.80 1.23
N TRP A 350 -21.21 5.60 0.85
CA TRP A 350 -20.51 5.35 -0.41
C TRP A 350 -21.22 5.91 -1.66
N PRO A 351 -22.50 5.59 -1.92
CA PRO A 351 -23.21 6.18 -3.06
C PRO A 351 -23.41 7.69 -2.92
N MET A 352 -23.57 8.21 -1.69
CA MET A 352 -23.69 9.66 -1.47
C MET A 352 -22.44 10.43 -1.88
N LEU A 353 -21.28 9.80 -1.82
CA LEU A 353 -19.98 10.35 -2.23
C LEU A 353 -19.65 10.10 -3.71
N GLY A 354 -20.63 9.70 -4.55
CA GLY A 354 -20.44 9.49 -5.98
C GLY A 354 -19.77 8.15 -6.33
N THR A 355 -19.94 7.13 -5.51
CA THR A 355 -19.47 5.74 -5.74
C THR A 355 -18.02 5.61 -6.22
N PRO A 356 -17.01 6.25 -5.56
CA PRO A 356 -15.63 6.04 -5.94
C PRO A 356 -15.26 4.55 -5.78
N CYS A 357 -14.36 4.01 -6.62
CA CYS A 357 -13.88 2.66 -6.40
C CYS A 357 -13.17 2.59 -5.05
N LEU A 358 -13.49 1.54 -4.26
CA LEU A 358 -12.97 1.40 -2.90
C LEU A 358 -11.53 0.86 -2.92
N VAL A 359 -10.64 1.62 -3.52
CA VAL A 359 -9.19 1.43 -3.54
C VAL A 359 -8.51 2.62 -2.88
N THR A 360 -7.27 2.45 -2.45
CA THR A 360 -6.47 3.52 -1.83
C THR A 360 -6.27 4.71 -2.80
N PRO A 361 -6.48 5.98 -2.36
CA PRO A 361 -6.82 6.42 -1.00
C PRO A 361 -8.32 6.47 -0.70
N PHE A 362 -9.20 6.35 -1.69
CA PHE A 362 -10.64 6.65 -1.60
C PHE A 362 -11.40 5.72 -0.66
N SER A 363 -10.99 4.46 -0.57
CA SER A 363 -11.52 3.52 0.43
C SER A 363 -11.35 4.02 1.87
N GLN A 364 -10.24 4.70 2.16
CA GLN A 364 -10.02 5.30 3.49
C GLN A 364 -10.95 6.48 3.73
N TYR A 365 -11.20 7.31 2.71
CA TYR A 365 -12.12 8.45 2.83
C TYR A 365 -13.55 7.99 3.13
N VAL A 366 -14.04 6.98 2.41
CA VAL A 366 -15.39 6.42 2.64
C VAL A 366 -15.48 5.77 4.04
N LYS A 367 -14.47 4.98 4.43
CA LYS A 367 -14.39 4.39 5.76
C LYS A 367 -14.39 5.45 6.86
N ASN A 368 -13.54 6.47 6.73
CA ASN A 368 -13.42 7.54 7.72
C ASN A 368 -14.72 8.36 7.82
N ALA A 369 -15.39 8.65 6.68
CA ALA A 369 -16.69 9.32 6.68
C ALA A 369 -17.73 8.52 7.45
N ALA A 370 -17.81 7.20 7.23
CA ALA A 370 -18.74 6.33 7.94
C ALA A 370 -18.45 6.29 9.46
N LEU A 371 -17.19 6.13 9.85
CA LEU A 371 -16.77 6.17 11.26
C LEU A 371 -17.11 7.50 11.94
N MET A 372 -16.81 8.63 11.27
CA MET A 372 -17.11 9.95 11.80
C MET A 372 -18.61 10.20 11.90
N ASN A 373 -19.41 9.68 10.98
CA ASN A 373 -20.87 9.77 11.06
C ASN A 373 -21.43 8.98 12.25
N LEU A 374 -20.92 7.77 12.53
CA LEU A 374 -21.31 7.00 13.73
C LEU A 374 -20.94 7.75 15.01
N PHE A 375 -19.74 8.33 15.03
CA PHE A 375 -19.31 9.14 16.17
C PHE A 375 -20.18 10.37 16.36
N SER A 376 -20.44 11.14 15.29
CA SER A 376 -21.33 12.31 15.34
C SER A 376 -22.76 11.94 15.77
N LYS A 377 -23.31 10.83 15.23
CA LYS A 377 -24.61 10.29 15.62
C LYS A 377 -24.66 9.99 17.13
N SER A 378 -23.59 9.39 17.69
CA SER A 378 -23.50 9.11 19.13
C SER A 378 -23.54 10.38 19.99
N MET A 379 -23.08 11.50 19.46
CA MET A 379 -23.15 12.84 20.11
C MET A 379 -24.45 13.58 19.86
N GLY A 380 -25.33 13.08 18.98
CA GLY A 380 -26.56 13.77 18.55
C GLY A 380 -26.34 14.83 17.46
N GLU A 381 -25.16 14.82 16.82
CA GLU A 381 -24.82 15.68 15.71
C GLU A 381 -25.34 15.12 14.37
N LYS A 382 -25.49 15.98 13.36
CA LYS A 382 -25.87 15.58 12.00
C LYS A 382 -24.72 14.77 11.33
N PRO A 383 -25.04 13.84 10.41
CA PRO A 383 -24.05 13.23 9.54
C PRO A 383 -23.20 14.27 8.80
N PHE A 384 -21.96 13.94 8.50
CA PHE A 384 -20.99 14.80 7.79
C PHE A 384 -20.64 16.14 8.50
N SER A 385 -21.01 16.31 9.77
CA SER A 385 -20.56 17.46 10.56
C SER A 385 -19.03 17.49 10.74
N ARG A 386 -18.41 16.31 10.69
CA ARG A 386 -16.96 16.10 10.81
C ARG A 386 -16.43 15.36 9.57
N MET A 387 -15.76 16.07 8.70
CA MET A 387 -15.20 15.52 7.46
C MET A 387 -13.70 15.79 7.38
N ASP A 388 -12.96 14.79 6.93
CA ASP A 388 -11.54 14.91 6.66
C ASP A 388 -11.30 15.93 5.51
N PRO A 389 -10.39 16.90 5.67
CA PRO A 389 -10.04 17.83 4.58
C PRO A 389 -9.64 17.16 3.27
N ALA A 390 -8.95 16.01 3.31
CA ALA A 390 -8.55 15.27 2.12
C ALA A 390 -9.75 14.72 1.33
N MET A 391 -10.84 14.35 2.02
CA MET A 391 -12.07 13.90 1.38
C MET A 391 -12.73 15.00 0.55
N TRP A 392 -12.64 16.26 0.99
CA TRP A 392 -13.13 17.40 0.21
C TRP A 392 -12.41 17.54 -1.12
N GLY A 393 -11.12 17.22 -1.20
CA GLY A 393 -10.39 17.18 -2.47
C GLY A 393 -11.01 16.22 -3.48
N MET A 394 -11.45 15.06 -3.05
CA MET A 394 -12.19 14.09 -3.89
C MET A 394 -13.59 14.62 -4.26
N ILE A 395 -14.39 15.04 -3.28
CA ILE A 395 -15.77 15.52 -3.49
C ILE A 395 -15.82 16.70 -4.46
N LEU A 396 -14.89 17.65 -4.33
CA LEU A 396 -14.83 18.86 -5.14
C LEU A 396 -14.21 18.65 -6.54
N GLY A 397 -13.82 17.42 -6.89
CA GLY A 397 -13.25 17.11 -8.21
C GLY A 397 -11.77 17.40 -8.37
N LYS A 398 -11.06 17.82 -7.32
CA LYS A 398 -9.61 18.12 -7.35
C LYS A 398 -8.74 16.87 -7.52
N SER A 399 -9.28 15.70 -7.19
CA SER A 399 -8.61 14.40 -7.39
C SER A 399 -9.05 13.69 -8.68
N GLY A 400 -9.99 14.26 -9.41
CA GLY A 400 -10.61 13.68 -10.61
C GLY A 400 -12.13 13.65 -10.54
N ARG A 401 -12.75 13.21 -11.63
CA ARG A 401 -14.21 13.06 -11.77
C ARG A 401 -14.67 11.79 -11.04
N LEU A 402 -15.69 11.92 -10.22
CA LEU A 402 -16.35 10.79 -9.55
C LEU A 402 -17.08 9.91 -10.58
N PRO A 403 -17.12 8.58 -10.39
CA PRO A 403 -17.85 7.68 -11.28
C PRO A 403 -19.37 7.92 -11.28
N GLY A 404 -19.93 8.21 -10.11
CA GLY A 404 -21.35 8.51 -9.92
C GLY A 404 -21.60 9.96 -9.51
N THR A 405 -22.87 10.30 -9.31
CA THR A 405 -23.31 11.64 -8.89
C THR A 405 -23.24 11.78 -7.37
N LEU A 406 -22.86 12.95 -6.88
CA LEU A 406 -22.94 13.29 -5.46
C LEU A 406 -24.40 13.41 -5.01
N ALA A 407 -24.68 13.01 -3.78
CA ALA A 407 -25.98 13.26 -3.17
C ALA A 407 -26.23 14.76 -2.99
N PRO A 408 -27.49 15.24 -3.14
CA PRO A 408 -27.82 16.65 -2.97
C PRO A 408 -27.35 17.23 -1.64
N GLU A 409 -27.44 16.46 -0.55
CA GLU A 409 -27.00 16.87 0.79
C GLU A 409 -25.50 17.19 0.86
N ILE A 410 -24.66 16.47 0.10
CA ILE A 410 -23.21 16.72 0.03
C ILE A 410 -22.94 17.99 -0.78
N ILE A 411 -23.70 18.21 -1.85
CA ILE A 411 -23.59 19.42 -2.68
C ILE A 411 -23.99 20.66 -1.85
N GLU A 412 -25.09 20.58 -1.10
CA GLU A 412 -25.54 21.67 -0.24
C GLU A 412 -24.54 21.97 0.86
N LEU A 413 -23.99 20.92 1.51
CA LEU A 413 -22.95 21.08 2.52
C LEU A 413 -21.69 21.76 1.98
N ALA A 414 -21.30 21.47 0.72
CA ALA A 414 -20.19 22.16 0.07
C ALA A 414 -20.51 23.66 -0.15
N LYS A 415 -21.74 23.98 -0.56
CA LYS A 415 -22.21 25.37 -0.74
C LYS A 415 -22.25 26.13 0.59
N GLU A 416 -22.78 25.53 1.66
CA GLU A 416 -22.82 26.14 3.00
C GLU A 416 -21.41 26.48 3.51
N LYS A 417 -20.40 25.68 3.10
CA LYS A 417 -18.98 25.91 3.44
C LYS A 417 -18.27 26.83 2.44
N ASN A 418 -18.97 27.44 1.47
CA ASN A 418 -18.40 28.26 0.39
C ASN A 418 -17.28 27.55 -0.38
N MET A 419 -17.43 26.25 -0.65
CA MET A 419 -16.47 25.46 -1.40
C MET A 419 -16.86 25.42 -2.88
N GLU A 420 -15.85 25.55 -3.76
CA GLU A 420 -16.04 25.53 -5.21
C GLU A 420 -15.69 24.16 -5.81
N PHE A 421 -16.56 23.68 -6.70
CA PHE A 421 -16.30 22.46 -7.48
C PHE A 421 -15.33 22.76 -8.61
N TYR A 422 -14.39 21.86 -8.80
CA TYR A 422 -13.38 21.91 -9.85
C TYR A 422 -13.73 20.90 -10.96
N THR A 423 -13.83 21.38 -12.21
CA THR A 423 -14.16 20.56 -13.37
C THR A 423 -13.04 20.45 -14.39
N GLY A 424 -11.95 21.18 -14.17
CA GLY A 424 -10.77 21.17 -15.04
C GLY A 424 -9.92 19.89 -14.92
N ASP A 425 -8.75 19.93 -15.55
CA ASP A 425 -7.77 18.85 -15.44
C ASP A 425 -7.17 18.83 -14.03
N PRO A 426 -7.30 17.73 -13.25
CA PRO A 426 -6.72 17.64 -11.91
C PRO A 426 -5.22 17.90 -11.87
N GLN A 427 -4.47 17.49 -12.90
CA GLN A 427 -3.01 17.72 -12.96
C GLN A 427 -2.64 19.20 -12.94
N ALA A 428 -3.48 20.08 -13.51
CA ALA A 428 -3.22 21.52 -13.55
C ALA A 428 -3.16 22.19 -12.15
N LEU A 429 -3.72 21.54 -11.13
CA LEU A 429 -3.67 22.01 -9.74
C LEU A 429 -2.31 21.80 -9.06
N TYR A 430 -1.42 21.03 -9.68
CA TYR A 430 -0.14 20.61 -9.09
C TYR A 430 1.00 21.02 -10.01
N PRO A 431 1.52 22.26 -9.82
CA PRO A 431 2.60 22.81 -10.65
C PRO A 431 3.89 21.99 -10.52
N ASN A 432 4.76 22.12 -11.52
CA ASN A 432 6.05 21.46 -11.54
C ASN A 432 6.93 21.85 -10.34
N GLU A 433 7.59 20.86 -9.73
CA GLU A 433 8.40 21.02 -8.52
C GLU A 433 9.86 20.55 -8.65
N LEU A 434 10.24 19.81 -9.71
CA LEU A 434 11.63 19.34 -9.86
C LEU A 434 12.69 20.43 -9.75
N PRO A 435 12.52 21.65 -10.31
CA PRO A 435 13.51 22.69 -10.16
C PRO A 435 13.82 23.07 -8.70
N LYS A 436 12.79 23.02 -7.82
CA LYS A 436 12.95 23.24 -6.37
C LYS A 436 13.83 22.15 -5.75
N TYR A 437 13.56 20.88 -6.05
CA TYR A 437 14.31 19.76 -5.49
C TYR A 437 15.74 19.69 -6.01
N ILE A 438 15.97 20.04 -7.28
CA ILE A 438 17.31 20.15 -7.87
C ILE A 438 18.13 21.19 -7.12
N ALA A 439 17.61 22.42 -6.99
CA ALA A 439 18.30 23.50 -6.28
C ALA A 439 18.62 23.14 -4.82
N GLU A 440 17.71 22.42 -4.16
CA GLU A 440 17.91 21.99 -2.78
C GLU A 440 18.98 20.88 -2.67
N MET A 441 18.99 19.89 -3.57
CA MET A 441 20.03 18.86 -3.61
C MET A 441 21.42 19.49 -3.82
N GLU A 442 21.53 20.49 -4.71
CA GLU A 442 22.77 21.23 -4.93
C GLU A 442 23.24 21.95 -3.65
N GLN A 443 22.33 22.60 -2.92
CA GLN A 443 22.65 23.27 -1.65
C GLN A 443 23.10 22.29 -0.56
N LEU A 444 22.49 21.08 -0.53
CA LEU A 444 22.82 20.04 0.44
C LEU A 444 24.03 19.19 0.04
N GLY A 445 24.58 19.39 -1.17
CA GLY A 445 25.64 18.57 -1.71
C GLY A 445 25.22 17.11 -1.97
N TRP A 446 23.96 16.87 -2.25
CA TRP A 446 23.42 15.54 -2.53
C TRP A 446 23.53 15.23 -4.01
N ASP A 447 24.07 14.05 -4.32
CA ASP A 447 24.10 13.51 -5.68
C ASP A 447 22.69 13.15 -6.16
N ARG A 448 22.38 13.45 -7.42
CA ARG A 448 21.10 13.13 -8.06
C ARG A 448 20.95 11.65 -8.40
N GLY A 449 22.03 10.88 -8.30
CA GLY A 449 22.10 9.46 -8.65
C GLY A 449 22.15 9.18 -10.14
N GLN A 450 22.32 7.90 -10.48
CA GLN A 450 22.26 7.46 -11.86
C GLN A 450 20.84 7.71 -12.41
N ASP A 451 20.75 8.26 -13.64
CA ASP A 451 19.44 8.54 -14.29
C ASP A 451 18.50 9.43 -13.47
N ASP A 452 19.03 10.29 -12.57
CA ASP A 452 18.28 11.15 -11.63
C ASP A 452 17.45 10.36 -10.58
N GLU A 453 17.83 9.13 -10.27
CA GLU A 453 17.04 8.26 -9.38
C GLU A 453 16.97 8.76 -7.93
N GLU A 454 18.02 9.40 -7.41
CA GLU A 454 18.01 9.99 -6.06
C GLU A 454 17.16 11.28 -6.03
N LEU A 455 17.20 12.08 -7.12
CA LEU A 455 16.31 13.22 -7.29
C LEU A 455 14.85 12.78 -7.31
N PHE A 456 14.55 11.68 -8.03
CA PHE A 456 13.21 11.11 -8.07
C PHE A 456 12.74 10.70 -6.66
N GLU A 457 13.55 9.95 -5.91
CA GLU A 457 13.17 9.51 -4.56
C GLU A 457 12.96 10.69 -3.61
N PHE A 458 13.81 11.70 -3.68
CA PHE A 458 13.65 12.92 -2.90
C PHE A 458 12.37 13.67 -3.26
N ALA A 459 12.13 13.90 -4.55
CA ALA A 459 10.92 14.58 -5.01
C ALA A 459 9.65 13.76 -4.75
N MET A 460 9.70 12.42 -4.79
CA MET A 460 8.56 11.54 -4.57
C MET A 460 8.27 11.31 -3.08
N HIS A 461 9.29 11.20 -2.25
CA HIS A 461 9.19 10.80 -0.84
C HIS A 461 9.92 11.75 0.11
N GLU A 462 9.77 13.06 -0.09
CA GLU A 462 10.59 14.12 0.55
C GLU A 462 10.88 13.85 2.03
N LYS A 463 9.85 13.64 2.86
CA LYS A 463 10.01 13.43 4.30
C LYS A 463 10.83 12.16 4.59
N GLN A 464 10.42 11.02 4.01
CA GLN A 464 11.06 9.73 4.24
C GLN A 464 12.50 9.72 3.70
N TYR A 465 12.74 10.39 2.58
CA TYR A 465 14.08 10.49 2.00
C TYR A 465 15.03 11.30 2.89
N ARG A 466 14.56 12.40 3.50
CA ARG A 466 15.35 13.17 4.48
C ARG A 466 15.67 12.34 5.72
N GLU A 467 14.70 11.61 6.24
CA GLU A 467 14.88 10.70 7.38
C GLU A 467 15.87 9.56 7.04
N TYR A 468 15.82 9.05 5.81
CA TYR A 468 16.77 8.07 5.29
C TYR A 468 18.19 8.66 5.20
N LYS A 469 18.36 9.82 4.57
CA LYS A 469 19.68 10.48 4.41
C LYS A 469 20.32 10.86 5.75
N SER A 470 19.54 11.18 6.76
CA SER A 470 20.02 11.50 8.11
C SER A 470 20.30 10.27 8.99
N GLY A 471 19.90 9.06 8.54
CA GLY A 471 19.99 7.83 9.33
C GLY A 471 18.84 7.63 10.33
N LEU A 472 18.00 8.65 10.55
CA LEU A 472 16.90 8.64 11.51
C LEU A 472 15.89 7.51 11.21
N ALA A 473 15.59 7.27 9.92
CA ALA A 473 14.65 6.21 9.51
C ALA A 473 15.09 4.84 10.01
N LYS A 474 16.36 4.48 9.83
CA LYS A 474 16.93 3.22 10.29
C LYS A 474 16.89 3.08 11.81
N GLU A 475 17.20 4.16 12.51
CA GLU A 475 17.15 4.17 13.97
C GLU A 475 15.73 3.93 14.49
N GLN A 476 14.74 4.64 13.96
CA GLN A 476 13.33 4.49 14.31
C GLN A 476 12.82 3.08 13.99
N PHE A 477 13.18 2.53 12.83
CA PHE A 477 12.81 1.17 12.45
C PHE A 477 13.38 0.15 13.44
N ASN A 478 14.67 0.25 13.79
CA ASN A 478 15.30 -0.65 14.75
C ASN A 478 14.63 -0.55 16.14
N GLN A 479 14.29 0.63 16.60
CA GLN A 479 13.60 0.84 17.88
C GLN A 479 12.20 0.18 17.87
N ASP A 480 11.39 0.37 16.80
CA ASP A 480 10.08 -0.28 16.66
C ASP A 480 10.21 -1.81 16.59
N LEU A 481 11.20 -2.33 15.85
CA LEU A 481 11.47 -3.77 15.77
C LEU A 481 11.84 -4.35 17.14
N ILE A 482 12.75 -3.71 17.88
CA ILE A 482 13.14 -4.13 19.23
C ILE A 482 11.92 -4.17 20.16
N GLU A 483 11.05 -3.15 20.11
CA GLU A 483 9.84 -3.11 20.93
C GLU A 483 8.89 -4.27 20.60
N ARG A 484 8.70 -4.58 19.31
CA ARG A 484 7.87 -5.71 18.85
C ARG A 484 8.46 -7.06 19.27
N MET A 485 9.77 -7.24 19.15
CA MET A 485 10.46 -8.45 19.59
C MET A 485 10.31 -8.64 21.10
N ARG A 486 10.45 -7.58 21.90
CA ARG A 486 10.23 -7.62 23.36
C ARG A 486 8.81 -8.02 23.71
N LYS A 487 7.81 -7.42 23.05
CA LYS A 487 6.38 -7.78 23.23
C LYS A 487 6.10 -9.23 22.88
N ALA A 488 6.82 -9.77 21.89
CA ALA A 488 6.71 -11.17 21.47
C ALA A 488 7.55 -12.14 22.32
N GLY A 489 8.31 -11.66 23.31
CA GLY A 489 9.20 -12.49 24.14
C GLY A 489 10.38 -13.10 23.38
N LYS A 490 10.82 -12.47 22.29
CA LYS A 490 11.93 -12.94 21.44
C LYS A 490 13.25 -12.29 21.84
N PRO A 491 14.39 -13.01 21.73
CA PRO A 491 15.70 -12.43 21.96
C PRO A 491 15.99 -11.33 20.94
N ILE A 492 16.66 -10.27 21.39
CA ILE A 492 17.04 -9.16 20.53
C ILE A 492 18.46 -9.43 20.01
N PRO A 493 18.68 -9.48 18.67
CA PRO A 493 20.00 -9.60 18.08
C PRO A 493 20.90 -8.43 18.50
N GLU A 494 22.18 -8.71 18.77
CA GLU A 494 23.16 -7.66 19.13
C GLU A 494 23.30 -6.59 18.05
N SER A 495 23.13 -6.98 16.77
CA SER A 495 23.17 -6.06 15.64
C SER A 495 22.10 -4.97 15.65
N LEU A 496 21.01 -5.14 16.41
CA LEU A 496 19.95 -4.17 16.60
C LEU A 496 20.16 -3.28 17.81
N LEU A 497 21.03 -3.68 18.74
CA LEU A 497 21.32 -2.87 19.90
C LEU A 497 22.15 -1.66 19.50
N PRO A 498 21.93 -0.49 20.13
CA PRO A 498 22.81 0.66 19.91
C PRO A 498 24.26 0.22 20.23
N LYS A 499 25.15 0.45 19.28
CA LYS A 499 26.59 0.27 19.58
C LYS A 499 26.90 1.11 20.81
N GLN A 500 27.39 0.48 21.85
CA GLN A 500 27.95 1.24 22.96
C GLN A 500 29.03 2.15 22.36
N PRO A 501 29.06 3.45 22.69
CA PRO A 501 30.16 4.29 22.26
C PRO A 501 31.43 3.58 22.68
N GLU A 502 32.35 3.39 21.74
CA GLU A 502 33.72 2.95 22.09
C GLU A 502 34.27 4.05 23.00
N ILE A 503 34.25 3.77 24.30
CA ILE A 503 34.84 4.67 25.27
C ILE A 503 36.34 4.55 24.99
N SER A 504 36.95 5.59 24.48
CA SER A 504 38.39 5.61 24.30
C SER A 504 39.09 5.46 25.67
N GLU A 505 40.28 4.88 25.70
CA GLU A 505 41.07 4.84 26.96
C GLU A 505 41.20 6.23 27.60
N ASP A 506 41.23 7.28 26.79
CA ASP A 506 41.25 8.67 27.24
C ASP A 506 39.93 9.10 27.91
N ASP A 507 38.78 8.64 27.43
CA ASP A 507 37.48 8.89 28.05
C ASP A 507 37.29 8.13 29.35
N GLU A 508 37.78 6.89 29.44
CA GLU A 508 37.81 6.12 30.70
C GLU A 508 38.74 6.79 31.73
N LEU A 509 39.93 7.22 31.32
CA LEU A 509 40.85 7.97 32.18
C LEU A 509 40.25 9.32 32.63
N ALA A 510 39.54 10.03 31.74
CA ALA A 510 38.85 11.27 32.08
C ALA A 510 37.70 11.03 33.08
N ALA A 511 36.92 9.96 32.89
CA ALA A 511 35.83 9.59 33.81
C ALA A 511 36.38 9.17 35.19
N VAL A 512 37.48 8.39 35.25
CA VAL A 512 38.15 8.01 36.48
C VAL A 512 38.77 9.24 37.18
N ALA A 513 39.41 10.15 36.44
CA ALA A 513 39.96 11.40 36.96
C ALA A 513 38.85 12.32 37.54
N MET A 514 37.71 12.38 36.88
CA MET A 514 36.55 13.15 37.35
C MET A 514 35.91 12.55 38.61
N ALA A 515 35.80 11.21 38.67
CA ALA A 515 35.30 10.49 39.84
C ALA A 515 36.27 10.66 41.06
N LEU A 516 37.59 10.57 40.84
CA LEU A 516 38.60 10.85 41.84
C LEU A 516 38.57 12.30 42.35
N HIS A 517 38.41 13.26 41.45
CA HIS A 517 38.29 14.69 41.80
C HIS A 517 37.00 14.96 42.62
N MET A 518 35.87 14.32 42.27
CA MET A 518 34.63 14.40 43.05
C MET A 518 34.80 13.77 44.45
N ALA A 519 35.42 12.60 44.54
CA ALA A 519 35.71 11.95 45.81
C ALA A 519 36.64 12.77 46.71
N GLN A 520 37.67 13.39 46.14
CA GLN A 520 38.56 14.34 46.87
C GLN A 520 37.82 15.59 47.35
N LYS A 521 36.93 16.14 46.55
CA LYS A 521 36.09 17.29 46.96
C LYS A 521 35.12 16.92 48.09
N GLN A 522 34.58 15.70 48.09
CA GLN A 522 33.74 15.22 49.18
C GLN A 522 34.50 14.94 50.48
N ALA A 523 35.75 14.49 50.37
CA ALA A 523 36.64 14.28 51.54
C ALA A 523 37.17 15.56 52.19
N LEU A 524 37.18 16.69 51.45
CA LEU A 524 37.63 18.00 51.91
C LEU A 524 36.51 18.94 52.39
N ALA A 525 35.24 18.49 52.34
CA ALA A 525 34.13 19.25 52.87
C ALA A 525 34.02 19.10 54.41
N PRO A 526 33.99 20.17 55.22
CA PRO A 526 33.80 20.06 56.67
C PRO A 526 32.43 19.47 56.91
N ALA A 527 32.34 18.56 57.93
CA ALA A 527 31.08 17.86 58.32
C ALA A 527 29.98 18.86 58.66
N ALA A 528 29.17 19.21 57.67
CA ALA A 528 27.95 19.89 57.86
C ALA A 528 26.83 18.90 58.18
N THR A 529 26.19 19.08 59.31
CA THR A 529 25.03 18.36 59.80
C THR A 529 23.99 18.13 58.69
N LEU A 530 23.77 16.88 58.32
CA LEU A 530 22.76 16.49 57.33
C LEU A 530 21.35 16.86 57.81
N PRO A 531 20.56 17.61 57.05
CA PRO A 531 19.14 17.75 57.34
C PRO A 531 18.46 16.42 57.04
N VAL A 532 17.62 15.97 57.96
CA VAL A 532 16.76 14.78 57.78
C VAL A 532 15.80 15.05 56.64
N ILE A 533 16.11 14.55 55.44
CA ILE A 533 15.19 14.57 54.29
C ILE A 533 14.14 13.48 54.50
N ARG A 534 12.92 13.90 54.87
CA ARG A 534 11.75 13.01 54.93
C ARG A 534 11.48 12.45 53.52
N SER A 535 11.28 11.15 53.44
CA SER A 535 11.16 10.27 52.30
C SER A 535 9.93 10.47 51.40
N THR A 536 9.60 11.68 50.98
CA THR A 536 8.44 11.93 50.11
C THR A 536 8.80 12.37 48.68
N ALA A 537 10.07 12.65 48.37
CA ALA A 537 10.47 13.12 47.03
C ALA A 537 10.91 12.01 46.04
N TRP A 538 11.19 10.79 46.52
CA TRP A 538 11.68 9.69 45.66
C TRP A 538 10.58 8.88 44.99
N LYS A 539 9.29 9.16 45.22
CA LYS A 539 8.20 8.48 44.53
C LYS A 539 7.80 9.07 43.18
N ARG A 540 8.44 10.15 42.71
CA ARG A 540 8.11 10.85 41.46
C ARG A 540 9.05 10.63 40.27
N PHE A 541 10.14 9.89 40.44
CA PHE A 541 11.03 9.56 39.34
C PHE A 541 11.39 8.08 39.37
N ASN A 542 10.47 7.24 38.92
CA ASN A 542 10.78 5.87 38.54
C ASN A 542 10.41 5.71 37.05
N PRO A 543 11.39 5.71 36.12
CA PRO A 543 11.14 5.56 34.69
C PRO A 543 10.68 4.15 34.27
N TYR A 544 10.45 3.22 35.24
CA TYR A 544 10.09 1.83 34.98
C TYR A 544 8.68 1.46 35.50
N LYS A 545 7.76 2.41 35.62
CA LYS A 545 6.35 2.10 35.81
C LYS A 545 5.52 2.80 34.72
N VAL A 546 5.27 2.09 33.65
CA VAL A 546 4.03 1.69 32.99
C VAL A 546 4.37 0.71 31.90
#